data_32c3ae5b1a100d5ecb6fec21911079f2
#
_entry.id   32c3ae5b1a100d5ecb6fec21911079f2
#
_cell.length_a   1.000
_cell.length_b   1.000
_cell.length_c   1.000
_cell.angle_alpha   90.00
_cell.angle_beta   90.00
_cell.angle_gamma   90.00
#
_symmetry.space_group_name_H-M   'P 1'
#
loop_
_entity.id
_entity.type
_entity.pdbx_description
1 polymer ?
#
loop_
_entity_poly.entity_id
_entity_poly.type
_entity_poly.pdbx_seq_one_letter_code
_entity_poly.pdbx_strand_id
1 'polypeptide(L)'
;MIGSIAGADGGATAWVVHLGGYASGLGVVYLLLVIGVIPRGEYDLFQVITQAKRRRQFRTVVSESHTPKKEIQKPLTPAQIARTSIAQSIASGQHQVAANEYLLTLTSNTRVMLDPKTRVEVANTLLRSQKVTEAATLYEQHLNQKPLPDDASDVALLLAAKYARNLSKPKKSLKLIDQFYGQFSAEHKCLADQLRTEMANA
;
A
#
# COMPACT_ATOMS: atom_id res chain seq x y z
N MET A 1 76.67 -24.53 43.11
CA MET A 1 75.93 -23.64 42.22
C MET A 1 74.77 -24.43 41.61
N ILE A 2 73.55 -24.16 42.10
CA ILE A 2 72.34 -24.87 41.73
C ILE A 2 71.59 -23.89 40.80
N GLY A 3 71.59 -24.17 39.53
CA GLY A 3 70.87 -23.38 38.54
C GLY A 3 69.39 -23.79 38.51
N SER A 4 68.57 -22.86 38.88
CA SER A 4 67.11 -22.97 38.86
C SER A 4 66.56 -22.88 37.39
N ILE A 5 66.04 -24.00 36.94
CA ILE A 5 65.24 -24.00 35.68
C ILE A 5 63.81 -23.81 36.11
N ALA A 6 63.34 -22.54 36.08
CA ALA A 6 61.97 -22.21 36.36
C ALA A 6 61.26 -21.95 35.01
N GLY A 7 60.41 -22.87 34.61
CA GLY A 7 59.03 -22.59 34.28
C GLY A 7 58.75 -21.74 33.02
N ALA A 8 58.77 -22.39 31.86
CA ALA A 8 58.23 -21.79 30.66
C ALA A 8 56.85 -22.38 30.23
N ASP A 9 56.22 -23.25 31.00
CA ASP A 9 55.02 -24.00 30.56
C ASP A 9 53.72 -23.53 31.18
N GLY A 10 53.72 -22.47 32.01
CA GLY A 10 52.50 -22.00 32.69
C GLY A 10 51.49 -21.26 31.75
N GLY A 11 51.98 -20.70 30.64
CA GLY A 11 51.11 -19.90 29.75
C GLY A 11 50.22 -20.74 28.82
N ALA A 12 50.79 -21.85 28.33
CA ALA A 12 50.05 -22.69 27.37
C ALA A 12 48.94 -23.50 28.04
N THR A 13 49.20 -24.00 29.27
CA THR A 13 48.20 -24.73 30.08
C THR A 13 47.05 -23.86 30.53
N ALA A 14 47.32 -22.60 30.91
CA ALA A 14 46.24 -21.67 31.28
C ALA A 14 45.33 -21.36 30.09
N TRP A 15 45.87 -21.22 28.88
CA TRP A 15 45.12 -20.94 27.68
C TRP A 15 44.20 -22.10 27.27
N VAL A 16 44.67 -23.33 27.36
CA VAL A 16 43.91 -24.55 27.06
C VAL A 16 42.76 -24.73 28.05
N VAL A 17 42.95 -24.43 29.32
CA VAL A 17 41.91 -24.51 30.36
C VAL A 17 40.81 -23.48 30.10
N HIS A 18 41.18 -22.24 29.74
CA HIS A 18 40.17 -21.20 29.39
C HIS A 18 39.42 -21.56 28.12
N LEU A 19 40.08 -22.06 27.09
CA LEU A 19 39.44 -22.49 25.86
C LEU A 19 38.45 -23.65 26.10
N GLY A 20 38.86 -24.62 26.92
CA GLY A 20 38.02 -25.74 27.34
C GLY A 20 36.79 -25.27 28.13
N GLY A 21 36.96 -24.29 29.03
CA GLY A 21 35.87 -23.68 29.77
C GLY A 21 34.85 -22.96 28.87
N TYR A 22 35.31 -22.20 27.89
CA TYR A 22 34.42 -21.54 26.92
C TYR A 22 33.70 -22.56 26.04
N ALA A 23 34.37 -23.59 25.55
CA ALA A 23 33.78 -24.63 24.73
C ALA A 23 32.69 -25.41 25.47
N SER A 24 32.97 -25.79 26.74
CA SER A 24 31.99 -26.51 27.57
C SER A 24 30.78 -25.61 27.94
N GLY A 25 31.03 -24.35 28.30
CA GLY A 25 29.96 -23.38 28.59
C GLY A 25 29.03 -23.17 27.40
N LEU A 26 29.59 -22.99 26.20
CA LEU A 26 28.83 -22.85 24.95
C LEU A 26 28.03 -24.12 24.64
N GLY A 27 28.63 -25.31 24.89
CA GLY A 27 27.96 -26.61 24.73
C GLY A 27 26.74 -26.77 25.64
N VAL A 28 26.86 -26.38 26.91
CA VAL A 28 25.76 -26.44 27.88
C VAL A 28 24.65 -25.47 27.50
N VAL A 29 24.97 -24.24 27.16
CA VAL A 29 23.97 -23.25 26.73
C VAL A 29 23.24 -23.73 25.45
N TYR A 30 23.97 -24.30 24.49
CA TYR A 30 23.39 -24.88 23.30
C TYR A 30 22.43 -26.02 23.62
N LEU A 31 22.82 -26.91 24.52
CA LEU A 31 21.99 -28.05 24.96
C LEU A 31 20.72 -27.57 25.65
N LEU A 32 20.81 -26.57 26.55
CA LEU A 32 19.64 -25.96 27.21
C LEU A 32 18.68 -25.27 26.24
N LEU A 33 19.22 -24.66 25.19
CA LEU A 33 18.39 -24.07 24.11
C LEU A 33 17.67 -25.15 23.28
N VAL A 34 18.34 -26.26 22.98
CA VAL A 34 17.72 -27.37 22.22
C VAL A 34 16.63 -28.07 23.03
N ILE A 35 16.86 -28.28 24.35
CA ILE A 35 15.86 -28.88 25.24
C ILE A 35 14.69 -27.92 25.53
N GLY A 36 14.85 -26.62 25.22
CA GLY A 36 13.77 -25.62 25.41
C GLY A 36 13.59 -25.12 26.84
N VAL A 37 14.58 -25.35 27.71
CA VAL A 37 14.61 -24.85 29.10
C VAL A 37 14.76 -23.32 29.15
N ILE A 38 15.46 -22.74 28.15
CA ILE A 38 15.62 -21.30 28.02
C ILE A 38 14.55 -20.79 27.03
N PRO A 39 13.65 -19.87 27.43
CA PRO A 39 12.68 -19.30 26.51
C PRO A 39 13.39 -18.55 25.38
N ARG A 40 13.03 -18.87 24.14
CA ARG A 40 13.60 -18.23 22.94
C ARG A 40 13.15 -16.76 22.90
N GLY A 41 14.06 -15.86 23.21
CA GLY A 41 13.85 -14.42 23.11
C GLY A 41 13.96 -13.89 21.66
N GLU A 42 13.51 -12.67 21.46
CA GLU A 42 13.56 -12.00 20.12
C GLU A 42 14.98 -11.84 19.54
N TYR A 43 16.00 -12.01 20.36
CA TYR A 43 17.44 -11.87 20.00
C TYR A 43 18.17 -13.21 19.92
N ASP A 44 17.45 -14.30 19.70
CA ASP A 44 18.05 -15.62 19.63
C ASP A 44 18.96 -15.75 18.39
N LEU A 45 20.17 -16.26 18.56
CA LEU A 45 21.18 -16.49 17.52
C LEU A 45 20.60 -17.27 16.32
N PHE A 46 19.67 -18.19 16.58
CA PHE A 46 18.96 -18.95 15.53
C PHE A 46 18.06 -18.06 14.68
N GLN A 47 17.42 -17.06 15.26
CA GLN A 47 16.63 -16.08 14.47
C GLN A 47 17.53 -15.19 13.62
N VAL A 48 18.69 -14.77 14.16
CA VAL A 48 19.66 -13.97 13.40
C VAL A 48 20.21 -14.77 12.21
N ILE A 49 20.53 -16.06 12.41
CA ILE A 49 21.02 -16.93 11.33
C ILE A 49 19.92 -17.20 10.29
N THR A 50 18.69 -17.46 10.71
CA THR A 50 17.56 -17.69 9.79
C THR A 50 17.17 -16.40 9.06
N GLN A 51 17.22 -15.24 9.69
CA GLN A 51 17.04 -13.95 9.01
C GLN A 51 18.17 -13.65 8.03
N ALA A 52 19.43 -13.95 8.38
CA ALA A 52 20.55 -13.80 7.46
C ALA A 52 20.42 -14.71 6.25
N LYS A 53 19.95 -15.96 6.44
CA LYS A 53 19.67 -16.91 5.35
C LYS A 53 18.52 -16.43 4.46
N ARG A 54 17.43 -15.92 5.05
CA ARG A 54 16.32 -15.29 4.31
C ARG A 54 16.78 -14.05 3.53
N ARG A 55 17.58 -13.17 4.14
CA ARG A 55 18.15 -12.00 3.45
C ARG A 55 19.06 -12.37 2.28
N ARG A 56 19.83 -13.46 2.38
CA ARG A 56 20.65 -13.98 1.26
C ARG A 56 19.75 -14.52 0.13
N GLN A 57 18.70 -15.27 0.46
CA GLN A 57 17.73 -15.76 -0.52
C GLN A 57 16.97 -14.61 -1.19
N PHE A 58 16.58 -13.57 -0.43
CA PHE A 58 15.99 -12.37 -1.01
C PHE A 58 16.96 -11.64 -1.96
N ARG A 59 18.23 -11.54 -1.59
CA ARG A 59 19.24 -10.92 -2.47
C ARG A 59 19.45 -11.70 -3.77
N THR A 60 19.44 -13.02 -3.75
CA THR A 60 19.54 -13.83 -4.97
C THR A 60 18.30 -13.68 -5.84
N VAL A 61 17.10 -13.74 -5.27
CA VAL A 61 15.84 -13.52 -6.02
C VAL A 61 15.78 -12.10 -6.60
N VAL A 62 16.18 -11.09 -5.82
CA VAL A 62 16.23 -9.69 -6.28
C VAL A 62 17.32 -9.50 -7.34
N SER A 63 18.50 -10.15 -7.24
CA SER A 63 19.54 -10.05 -8.27
C SER A 63 19.16 -10.80 -9.53
N GLU A 64 18.44 -11.91 -9.44
CA GLU A 64 17.90 -12.61 -10.62
C GLU A 64 16.75 -11.85 -11.27
N SER A 65 15.93 -11.12 -10.49
CA SER A 65 14.90 -10.23 -11.03
C SER A 65 15.47 -8.92 -11.59
N HIS A 66 16.71 -8.56 -11.20
CA HIS A 66 17.40 -7.36 -11.68
C HIS A 66 18.38 -7.63 -12.83
N THR A 67 18.49 -8.88 -13.34
CA THR A 67 18.99 -9.03 -14.72
C THR A 67 18.01 -8.26 -15.60
N PRO A 68 18.41 -7.13 -16.21
CA PRO A 68 17.53 -6.45 -17.14
C PRO A 68 17.34 -7.42 -18.31
N LYS A 69 16.26 -8.24 -18.23
CA LYS A 69 15.65 -8.72 -19.45
C LYS A 69 15.48 -7.44 -20.24
N LYS A 70 16.19 -7.30 -21.32
CA LYS A 70 16.03 -6.23 -22.29
C LYS A 70 14.64 -6.47 -22.90
N GLU A 71 13.60 -6.24 -22.09
CA GLU A 71 12.24 -6.09 -22.58
C GLU A 71 12.36 -4.90 -23.52
N ILE A 72 12.22 -5.20 -24.78
CA ILE A 72 11.93 -4.20 -25.80
C ILE A 72 10.73 -3.45 -25.23
N GLN A 73 11.00 -2.33 -24.55
CA GLN A 73 9.97 -1.50 -23.99
C GLN A 73 9.11 -1.09 -25.18
N LYS A 74 7.97 -1.74 -25.33
CA LYS A 74 6.96 -1.29 -26.28
C LYS A 74 6.75 0.19 -25.99
N PRO A 75 6.78 1.06 -26.98
CA PRO A 75 6.56 2.48 -26.76
C PRO A 75 5.26 2.65 -25.98
N LEU A 76 5.34 3.39 -24.89
CA LEU A 76 4.18 3.63 -24.02
C LEU A 76 3.07 4.25 -24.86
N THR A 77 1.88 3.70 -24.71
CA THR A 77 0.71 4.28 -25.39
C THR A 77 0.40 5.67 -24.81
N PRO A 78 -0.18 6.58 -25.58
CA PRO A 78 -0.57 7.91 -25.08
C PRO A 78 -1.41 7.84 -23.79
N ALA A 79 -2.26 6.82 -23.67
CA ALA A 79 -3.06 6.59 -22.45
C ALA A 79 -2.18 6.20 -21.23
N GLN A 80 -1.11 5.42 -21.44
CA GLN A 80 -0.19 5.06 -20.37
C GLN A 80 0.66 6.26 -19.93
N ILE A 81 1.11 7.09 -20.87
CA ILE A 81 1.84 8.32 -20.58
C ILE A 81 0.97 9.26 -19.74
N ALA A 82 -0.26 9.53 -20.20
CA ALA A 82 -1.20 10.38 -19.48
C ALA A 82 -1.52 9.83 -18.07
N ARG A 83 -1.74 8.51 -17.95
CA ARG A 83 -1.97 7.89 -16.63
C ARG A 83 -0.81 8.11 -15.67
N THR A 84 0.43 7.92 -16.15
CA THR A 84 1.63 8.08 -15.32
C THR A 84 1.82 9.55 -14.90
N SER A 85 1.61 10.49 -15.83
CA SER A 85 1.70 11.93 -15.56
C SER A 85 0.66 12.37 -14.51
N ILE A 86 -0.61 11.99 -14.69
CA ILE A 86 -1.68 12.28 -13.73
C ILE A 86 -1.35 11.71 -12.34
N ALA A 87 -0.91 10.45 -12.26
CA ALA A 87 -0.54 9.83 -10.99
C ALA A 87 0.64 10.54 -10.32
N GLN A 88 1.63 10.97 -11.09
CA GLN A 88 2.78 11.72 -10.60
C GLN A 88 2.37 13.12 -10.09
N SER A 89 1.49 13.82 -10.81
CA SER A 89 0.95 15.12 -10.40
C SER A 89 0.18 15.02 -9.09
N ILE A 90 -0.61 13.95 -8.88
CA ILE A 90 -1.28 13.68 -7.59
C ILE A 90 -0.25 13.40 -6.50
N ALA A 91 0.74 12.53 -6.75
CA ALA A 91 1.77 12.18 -5.76
C ALA A 91 2.61 13.39 -5.33
N SER A 92 2.80 14.37 -6.21
CA SER A 92 3.49 15.64 -5.89
C SER A 92 2.58 16.71 -5.29
N GLY A 93 1.30 16.42 -5.02
CA GLY A 93 0.33 17.37 -4.47
C GLY A 93 -0.22 18.39 -5.48
N GLN A 94 0.11 18.24 -6.77
CA GLN A 94 -0.33 19.14 -7.83
C GLN A 94 -1.72 18.72 -8.37
N HIS A 95 -2.73 18.68 -7.51
CA HIS A 95 -4.05 18.14 -7.83
C HIS A 95 -4.72 18.86 -9.01
N GLN A 96 -4.54 20.19 -9.12
CA GLN A 96 -5.13 20.98 -10.21
C GLN A 96 -4.50 20.64 -11.57
N VAL A 97 -3.18 20.39 -11.59
CA VAL A 97 -2.48 19.96 -12.81
C VAL A 97 -3.00 18.60 -13.26
N ALA A 98 -3.13 17.65 -12.34
CA ALA A 98 -3.68 16.32 -12.60
C ALA A 98 -5.11 16.39 -13.16
N ALA A 99 -5.97 17.27 -12.62
CA ALA A 99 -7.34 17.47 -13.10
C ALA A 99 -7.34 18.04 -14.52
N ASN A 100 -6.50 19.02 -14.81
CA ASN A 100 -6.37 19.61 -16.15
C ASN A 100 -5.84 18.59 -17.17
N GLU A 101 -4.83 17.82 -16.81
CA GLU A 101 -4.33 16.73 -17.67
C GLU A 101 -5.41 15.70 -17.96
N TYR A 102 -6.22 15.32 -16.97
CA TYR A 102 -7.35 14.44 -17.19
C TYR A 102 -8.38 15.04 -18.19
N LEU A 103 -8.72 16.32 -18.06
CA LEU A 103 -9.60 17.01 -19.01
C LEU A 103 -9.03 17.01 -20.45
N LEU A 104 -7.72 17.18 -20.61
CA LEU A 104 -7.08 17.08 -21.91
C LEU A 104 -7.19 15.67 -22.51
N THR A 105 -7.16 14.62 -21.67
CA THR A 105 -7.37 13.25 -22.18
C THR A 105 -8.81 13.03 -22.69
N LEU A 106 -9.79 13.69 -22.06
CA LEU A 106 -11.19 13.64 -22.53
C LEU A 106 -11.35 14.33 -23.88
N THR A 107 -10.72 15.50 -24.07
CA THR A 107 -10.79 16.23 -25.34
C THR A 107 -10.08 15.49 -26.47
N SER A 108 -8.99 14.78 -26.18
CA SER A 108 -8.25 13.95 -27.14
C SER A 108 -8.88 12.58 -27.38
N ASN A 109 -10.03 12.30 -26.79
CA ASN A 109 -10.73 11.01 -26.83
C ASN A 109 -9.83 9.82 -26.38
N THR A 110 -8.84 10.10 -25.54
CA THR A 110 -7.93 9.10 -24.98
C THR A 110 -8.53 8.50 -23.74
N ARG A 111 -8.92 7.22 -23.78
CA ARG A 111 -9.48 6.54 -22.63
C ARG A 111 -8.38 6.17 -21.63
N VAL A 112 -8.25 6.95 -20.56
CA VAL A 112 -7.30 6.71 -19.49
C VAL A 112 -7.98 5.98 -18.34
N MET A 113 -7.42 4.84 -17.93
CA MET A 113 -7.88 4.13 -16.75
C MET A 113 -6.99 4.50 -15.54
N LEU A 114 -7.54 5.33 -14.66
CA LEU A 114 -6.88 5.71 -13.41
C LEU A 114 -7.08 4.63 -12.35
N ASP A 115 -6.10 4.47 -11.45
CA ASP A 115 -6.26 3.67 -10.25
C ASP A 115 -7.33 4.27 -9.31
N PRO A 116 -7.95 3.49 -8.42
CA PRO A 116 -9.07 3.94 -7.61
C PRO A 116 -8.79 5.21 -6.82
N LYS A 117 -7.65 5.26 -6.15
CA LYS A 117 -7.26 6.40 -5.31
C LYS A 117 -7.05 7.69 -6.12
N THR A 118 -6.24 7.61 -7.18
CA THR A 118 -6.01 8.75 -8.09
C THR A 118 -7.32 9.23 -8.72
N ARG A 119 -8.23 8.33 -9.06
CA ARG A 119 -9.53 8.65 -9.64
C ARG A 119 -10.38 9.51 -8.71
N VAL A 120 -10.49 9.13 -7.44
CA VAL A 120 -11.25 9.91 -6.44
C VAL A 120 -10.60 11.27 -6.20
N GLU A 121 -9.28 11.35 -6.12
CA GLU A 121 -8.55 12.62 -5.94
C GLU A 121 -8.79 13.59 -7.12
N VAL A 122 -8.69 13.09 -8.35
CA VAL A 122 -8.99 13.89 -9.56
C VAL A 122 -10.46 14.33 -9.56
N ALA A 123 -11.40 13.42 -9.25
CA ALA A 123 -12.83 13.75 -9.18
C ALA A 123 -13.13 14.82 -8.12
N ASN A 124 -12.54 14.72 -6.94
CA ASN A 124 -12.65 15.73 -5.88
C ASN A 124 -12.14 17.10 -6.35
N THR A 125 -11.02 17.12 -7.08
CA THR A 125 -10.44 18.35 -7.61
C THR A 125 -11.32 18.97 -8.70
N LEU A 126 -11.87 18.15 -9.57
CA LEU A 126 -12.83 18.59 -10.59
C LEU A 126 -14.10 19.17 -9.95
N LEU A 127 -14.62 18.57 -8.87
CA LEU A 127 -15.74 19.15 -8.13
C LEU A 127 -15.43 20.53 -7.56
N ARG A 128 -14.23 20.71 -6.98
CA ARG A 128 -13.79 22.04 -6.48
C ARG A 128 -13.69 23.06 -7.60
N SER A 129 -13.37 22.61 -8.81
CA SER A 129 -13.29 23.43 -10.01
C SER A 129 -14.63 23.58 -10.76
N GLN A 130 -15.75 23.21 -10.13
CA GLN A 130 -17.11 23.26 -10.70
C GLN A 130 -17.33 22.39 -11.96
N LYS A 131 -16.44 21.45 -12.24
CA LYS A 131 -16.55 20.48 -13.34
C LYS A 131 -17.33 19.24 -12.89
N VAL A 132 -18.61 19.45 -12.56
CA VAL A 132 -19.44 18.44 -11.87
C VAL A 132 -19.73 17.24 -12.77
N THR A 133 -19.91 17.44 -14.08
CA THR A 133 -20.22 16.35 -15.03
C THR A 133 -19.05 15.38 -15.19
N GLU A 134 -17.84 15.92 -15.33
CA GLU A 134 -16.61 15.15 -15.49
C GLU A 134 -16.26 14.40 -14.20
N ALA A 135 -16.45 15.07 -13.04
CA ALA A 135 -16.29 14.44 -11.74
C ALA A 135 -17.28 13.28 -11.54
N ALA A 136 -18.55 13.48 -11.91
CA ALA A 136 -19.58 12.44 -11.81
C ALA A 136 -19.21 11.20 -12.64
N THR A 137 -18.64 11.40 -13.83
CA THR A 137 -18.17 10.28 -14.67
C THR A 137 -17.07 9.47 -13.99
N LEU A 138 -16.11 10.12 -13.31
CA LEU A 138 -15.06 9.43 -12.55
C LEU A 138 -15.62 8.67 -11.36
N TYR A 139 -16.57 9.25 -10.62
CA TYR A 139 -17.21 8.55 -9.51
C TYR A 139 -18.05 7.37 -9.99
N GLU A 140 -18.79 7.48 -11.12
CA GLU A 140 -19.47 6.33 -11.73
C GLU A 140 -18.48 5.21 -12.07
N GLN A 141 -17.32 5.55 -12.68
CA GLN A 141 -16.26 4.57 -12.97
C GLN A 141 -15.69 3.94 -11.70
N HIS A 142 -15.59 4.70 -10.60
CA HIS A 142 -15.11 4.20 -9.32
C HIS A 142 -16.10 3.18 -8.72
N LEU A 143 -17.38 3.49 -8.72
CA LEU A 143 -18.45 2.63 -8.20
C LEU A 143 -18.71 1.38 -9.06
N ASN A 144 -18.32 1.40 -10.33
CA ASN A 144 -18.45 0.24 -11.23
C ASN A 144 -17.27 -0.74 -11.16
N GLN A 145 -16.30 -0.52 -10.28
CA GLN A 145 -15.18 -1.44 -10.09
C GLN A 145 -15.57 -2.73 -9.37
N LYS A 146 -14.82 -3.80 -9.68
CA LYS A 146 -14.93 -5.08 -8.98
C LYS A 146 -13.52 -5.56 -8.60
N PRO A 147 -13.21 -5.84 -7.31
CA PRO A 147 -14.13 -5.67 -6.16
C PRO A 147 -14.50 -4.20 -5.91
N LEU A 148 -15.60 -4.01 -5.18
CA LEU A 148 -16.08 -2.67 -4.82
C LEU A 148 -15.07 -2.03 -3.85
N PRO A 149 -14.66 -0.76 -4.03
CA PRO A 149 -13.77 -0.06 -3.11
C PRO A 149 -14.39 0.15 -1.72
N ASP A 150 -13.54 0.26 -0.69
CA ASP A 150 -14.00 0.43 0.69
C ASP A 150 -14.75 1.76 0.92
N ASP A 151 -14.40 2.80 0.15
CA ASP A 151 -15.01 4.13 0.19
C ASP A 151 -16.25 4.29 -0.72
N ALA A 152 -16.73 3.18 -1.30
CA ALA A 152 -17.82 3.23 -2.26
C ALA A 152 -19.11 3.82 -1.70
N SER A 153 -19.43 3.57 -0.42
CA SER A 153 -20.61 4.15 0.24
C SER A 153 -20.56 5.68 0.30
N ASP A 154 -19.40 6.22 0.65
CA ASP A 154 -19.19 7.67 0.78
C ASP A 154 -19.26 8.34 -0.59
N VAL A 155 -18.60 7.74 -1.57
CA VAL A 155 -18.61 8.20 -2.97
C VAL A 155 -20.02 8.12 -3.56
N ALA A 156 -20.77 7.06 -3.27
CA ALA A 156 -22.14 6.91 -3.76
C ALA A 156 -23.07 7.98 -3.21
N LEU A 157 -22.98 8.30 -1.91
CA LEU A 157 -23.78 9.36 -1.30
C LEU A 157 -23.42 10.74 -1.86
N LEU A 158 -22.12 11.02 -1.98
CA LEU A 158 -21.63 12.26 -2.58
C LEU A 158 -22.15 12.42 -4.02
N LEU A 159 -22.05 11.38 -4.85
CA LEU A 159 -22.51 11.39 -6.23
C LEU A 159 -24.03 11.54 -6.29
N ALA A 160 -24.78 10.88 -5.42
CA ALA A 160 -26.23 11.02 -5.35
C ALA A 160 -26.64 12.46 -5.04
N ALA A 161 -25.97 13.13 -4.09
CA ALA A 161 -26.21 14.54 -3.78
C ALA A 161 -25.91 15.45 -4.99
N LYS A 162 -24.82 15.17 -5.75
CA LYS A 162 -24.49 15.94 -6.97
C LYS A 162 -25.50 15.72 -8.09
N TYR A 163 -26.03 14.51 -8.25
CA TYR A 163 -27.09 14.24 -9.19
C TYR A 163 -28.39 14.96 -8.85
N ALA A 164 -28.75 15.01 -7.57
CA ALA A 164 -29.96 15.71 -7.12
C ALA A 164 -29.84 17.22 -7.32
N ARG A 165 -28.75 17.84 -6.80
CA ARG A 165 -28.65 19.29 -6.66
C ARG A 165 -27.99 20.01 -7.84
N ASN A 166 -27.03 19.39 -8.50
CA ASN A 166 -26.22 20.07 -9.54
C ASN A 166 -26.52 19.61 -10.96
N LEU A 167 -26.89 18.36 -11.14
CA LEU A 167 -27.06 17.76 -12.46
C LEU A 167 -28.53 17.54 -12.84
N SER A 168 -29.48 17.86 -11.96
CA SER A 168 -30.91 17.69 -12.16
C SER A 168 -31.28 16.27 -12.63
N LYS A 169 -30.67 15.24 -12.04
CA LYS A 169 -30.88 13.82 -12.35
C LYS A 169 -31.42 13.05 -11.15
N PRO A 170 -32.60 13.38 -10.61
CA PRO A 170 -33.14 12.78 -9.39
C PRO A 170 -33.31 11.26 -9.50
N LYS A 171 -33.70 10.73 -10.66
CA LYS A 171 -33.82 9.28 -10.87
C LYS A 171 -32.50 8.53 -10.70
N LYS A 172 -31.36 9.11 -11.14
CA LYS A 172 -30.06 8.51 -10.91
C LYS A 172 -29.63 8.60 -9.46
N SER A 173 -29.93 9.71 -8.79
CA SER A 173 -29.70 9.89 -7.37
C SER A 173 -30.42 8.84 -6.54
N LEU A 174 -31.73 8.66 -6.73
CA LEU A 174 -32.53 7.64 -6.03
C LEU A 174 -31.98 6.22 -6.26
N LYS A 175 -31.64 5.89 -7.51
CA LYS A 175 -31.08 4.57 -7.84
C LYS A 175 -29.78 4.30 -7.09
N LEU A 176 -28.89 5.29 -6.98
CA LEU A 176 -27.65 5.14 -6.20
C LEU A 176 -27.91 4.97 -4.71
N ILE A 177 -28.81 5.78 -4.14
CA ILE A 177 -29.20 5.67 -2.75
C ILE A 177 -29.74 4.27 -2.47
N ASP A 178 -30.69 3.76 -3.30
CA ASP A 178 -31.28 2.44 -3.10
C ASP A 178 -30.25 1.32 -3.21
N GLN A 179 -29.32 1.43 -4.17
CA GLN A 179 -28.27 0.43 -4.37
C GLN A 179 -27.31 0.31 -3.18
N PHE A 180 -26.95 1.43 -2.53
CA PHE A 180 -25.95 1.48 -1.48
C PHE A 180 -26.53 1.65 -0.07
N TYR A 181 -27.86 1.78 0.08
CA TYR A 181 -28.51 2.08 1.37
C TYR A 181 -28.13 1.10 2.49
N GLY A 182 -27.99 -0.18 2.16
CA GLY A 182 -27.59 -1.21 3.12
C GLY A 182 -26.17 -1.08 3.65
N GLN A 183 -25.28 -0.39 2.89
CA GLN A 183 -23.87 -0.19 3.23
C GLN A 183 -23.63 1.15 3.93
N PHE A 184 -24.64 2.02 4.00
CA PHE A 184 -24.53 3.33 4.63
C PHE A 184 -24.43 3.22 6.15
N SER A 185 -23.59 4.06 6.75
CA SER A 185 -23.58 4.31 8.19
C SER A 185 -24.90 4.95 8.62
N ALA A 186 -25.15 5.01 9.95
CA ALA A 186 -26.35 5.66 10.47
C ALA A 186 -26.46 7.13 10.05
N GLU A 187 -25.33 7.85 10.03
CA GLU A 187 -25.24 9.24 9.58
C GLU A 187 -25.53 9.38 8.09
N HIS A 188 -24.97 8.50 7.26
CA HIS A 188 -25.18 8.50 5.82
C HIS A 188 -26.63 8.15 5.46
N LYS A 189 -27.29 7.26 6.22
CA LYS A 189 -28.73 6.99 6.03
C LYS A 189 -29.59 8.23 6.29
N CYS A 190 -29.29 8.95 7.36
CA CYS A 190 -29.99 10.22 7.65
C CYS A 190 -29.86 11.20 6.49
N LEU A 191 -28.66 11.40 5.97
CA LEU A 191 -28.42 12.27 4.80
C LEU A 191 -29.11 11.75 3.53
N ALA A 192 -29.10 10.44 3.30
CA ALA A 192 -29.78 9.84 2.15
C ALA A 192 -31.31 10.05 2.21
N ASP A 193 -31.92 9.94 3.39
CA ASP A 193 -33.36 10.17 3.60
C ASP A 193 -33.73 11.64 3.46
N GLN A 194 -32.86 12.56 3.91
CA GLN A 194 -33.02 13.99 3.63
C GLN A 194 -33.01 14.28 2.12
N LEU A 195 -32.04 13.71 1.38
CA LEU A 195 -32.00 13.86 -0.08
C LEU A 195 -33.24 13.31 -0.78
N ARG A 196 -33.79 12.16 -0.30
CA ARG A 196 -35.06 11.62 -0.83
C ARG A 196 -36.21 12.60 -0.61
N THR A 197 -36.30 13.20 0.56
CA THR A 197 -37.33 14.18 0.88
C THR A 197 -37.19 15.44 0.04
N GLU A 198 -35.96 15.96 -0.13
CA GLU A 198 -35.69 17.10 -1.00
C GLU A 198 -36.16 16.82 -2.44
N MET A 199 -35.86 15.63 -2.97
CA MET A 199 -36.23 15.27 -4.34
C MET A 199 -37.72 14.98 -4.52
N ALA A 200 -38.44 14.61 -3.45
CA ALA A 200 -39.89 14.42 -3.50
C ALA A 200 -40.66 15.75 -3.49
N ASN A 201 -40.05 16.80 -2.95
CA ASN A 201 -40.63 18.12 -2.82
C ASN A 201 -40.22 19.10 -3.95
N ALA A 202 -39.33 18.68 -4.87
CA ALA A 202 -38.83 19.47 -6.02
C ALA A 202 -39.55 19.10 -7.32
#